data_1cef9fb765be2e37c436a63d55c46558
#
_entry.id   1cef9fb765be2e37c436a63d55c46558
#
_cell.length_a   1.000
_cell.length_b   1.000
_cell.length_c   1.000
_cell.angle_alpha   90.00
_cell.angle_beta   90.00
_cell.angle_gamma   90.00
#
_symmetry.space_group_name_H-M   'P 1'
#
loop_
_entity.id
_entity.type
_entity.pdbx_description
1 polymer ?
#
loop_
_entity_poly.entity_id
_entity_poly.type
_entity_poly.pdbx_seq_one_letter_code
_entity_poly.pdbx_strand_id
1 'polypeptide(L)'
;MIEKAREFQKSLYFCFIDHAKAFDCVDHNKLWKILKEMGIPDHLTCSQRNIYASQEATVRTRHRTMDWFQTGKGVCQGCILSPYLFNLYAEYIMRNTGLDEAQAGIKIAKRNIMNLKYVDETTLMAESKDKLKSLLMKVK
;
A
#
# COMPACT_ATOMS: atom_id res chain seq x y z
N MET A 1 -8.91 -20.35 -1.99
CA MET A 1 -9.43 -19.49 -3.07
C MET A 1 -9.32 -20.17 -4.43
N ILE A 2 -8.14 -20.57 -4.86
CA ILE A 2 -7.89 -21.30 -6.13
C ILE A 2 -8.66 -22.63 -6.17
N GLU A 3 -8.67 -23.39 -5.08
CA GLU A 3 -9.44 -24.64 -4.96
C GLU A 3 -10.94 -24.44 -5.21
N LYS A 4 -11.55 -23.43 -4.57
CA LYS A 4 -12.97 -23.13 -4.80
C LYS A 4 -13.27 -22.68 -6.23
N ALA A 5 -12.38 -21.91 -6.85
CA ALA A 5 -12.55 -21.53 -8.25
C ALA A 5 -12.47 -22.74 -9.17
N ARG A 6 -11.63 -23.71 -8.83
CA ARG A 6 -11.47 -25.00 -9.53
C ARG A 6 -12.72 -25.86 -9.40
N GLU A 7 -13.29 -25.95 -8.18
CA GLU A 7 -14.56 -26.65 -7.93
C GLU A 7 -15.71 -26.08 -8.76
N PHE A 8 -15.76 -24.74 -8.93
CA PHE A 8 -16.81 -24.08 -9.69
C PHE A 8 -16.45 -23.80 -11.16
N GLN A 9 -15.34 -24.37 -11.68
CA GLN A 9 -14.84 -24.19 -13.05
C GLN A 9 -14.77 -22.74 -13.50
N LYS A 10 -14.44 -21.83 -12.57
CA LYS A 10 -14.30 -20.40 -12.84
C LYS A 10 -12.86 -20.05 -13.19
N SER A 11 -12.68 -19.34 -14.30
CA SER A 11 -11.37 -18.77 -14.66
C SER A 11 -10.99 -17.64 -13.72
N LEU A 12 -9.77 -17.68 -13.20
CA LEU A 12 -9.20 -16.64 -12.36
C LEU A 12 -7.99 -16.02 -13.04
N TYR A 13 -7.98 -14.69 -13.08
CA TYR A 13 -6.87 -13.91 -13.60
C TYR A 13 -6.23 -13.14 -12.46
N PHE A 14 -4.91 -13.21 -12.37
CA PHE A 14 -4.10 -12.54 -11.35
C PHE A 14 -3.17 -11.53 -12.01
N CYS A 15 -2.97 -10.39 -11.36
CA CYS A 15 -1.94 -9.43 -11.69
C CYS A 15 -1.17 -9.11 -10.41
N PHE A 16 0.11 -9.43 -10.39
CA PHE A 16 1.01 -9.12 -9.29
C PHE A 16 1.64 -7.76 -9.55
N ILE A 17 1.52 -6.86 -8.58
CA ILE A 17 2.10 -5.53 -8.60
C ILE A 17 3.14 -5.46 -7.49
N ASP A 18 4.38 -5.32 -7.89
CA ASP A 18 5.50 -5.04 -6.98
C ASP A 18 5.76 -3.53 -6.98
N HIS A 19 5.70 -2.92 -5.80
CA HIS A 19 5.92 -1.49 -5.63
C HIS A 19 7.40 -1.22 -5.40
N ALA A 20 8.13 -0.87 -6.46
CA ALA A 20 9.52 -0.48 -6.35
C ALA A 20 9.69 0.67 -5.34
N LYS A 21 10.52 0.45 -4.32
CA LYS A 21 10.79 1.42 -3.24
C LYS A 21 9.52 1.88 -2.51
N ALA A 22 8.60 0.96 -2.23
CA ALA A 22 7.31 1.23 -1.62
C ALA A 22 7.41 2.11 -0.37
N PHE A 23 8.31 1.75 0.56
CA PHE A 23 8.54 2.51 1.79
C PHE A 23 9.14 3.89 1.55
N ASP A 24 10.03 4.04 0.55
CA ASP A 24 10.70 5.30 0.25
C ASP A 24 9.79 6.31 -0.47
N CYS A 25 8.69 5.83 -1.06
CA CYS A 25 7.76 6.66 -1.83
C CYS A 25 6.61 7.26 -1.02
N VAL A 26 6.48 6.94 0.26
CA VAL A 26 5.40 7.45 1.11
C VAL A 26 5.55 8.95 1.33
N ASP A 27 4.58 9.73 0.86
CA ASP A 27 4.51 11.17 1.09
C ASP A 27 4.01 11.46 2.51
N HIS A 28 4.83 12.13 3.33
CA HIS A 28 4.52 12.42 4.72
C HIS A 28 3.25 13.26 4.86
N ASN A 29 3.05 14.29 4.03
CA ASN A 29 1.89 15.18 4.14
C ASN A 29 0.60 14.40 3.83
N LYS A 30 0.64 13.54 2.80
CA LYS A 30 -0.48 12.66 2.49
C LYS A 30 -0.72 11.66 3.61
N LEU A 31 0.34 11.06 4.16
CA LEU A 31 0.23 10.09 5.25
C LEU A 31 -0.48 10.70 6.47
N TRP A 32 -0.08 11.89 6.91
CA TRP A 32 -0.71 12.54 8.07
C TRP A 32 -2.18 12.88 7.83
N LYS A 33 -2.51 13.31 6.61
CA LYS A 33 -3.91 13.54 6.21
C LYS A 33 -4.72 12.25 6.24
N ILE A 34 -4.17 11.17 5.71
CA ILE A 34 -4.80 9.84 5.70
C ILE A 34 -5.07 9.35 7.12
N LEU A 35 -4.09 9.42 8.02
CA LEU A 35 -4.25 8.98 9.40
C LEU A 35 -5.37 9.76 10.10
N LYS A 36 -5.46 11.07 9.86
CA LYS A 36 -6.53 11.91 10.39
C LYS A 36 -7.91 11.53 9.84
N GLU A 37 -8.02 11.32 8.53
CA GLU A 37 -9.26 10.90 7.88
C GLU A 37 -9.73 9.49 8.31
N MET A 38 -8.78 8.62 8.68
CA MET A 38 -9.05 7.30 9.25
C MET A 38 -9.44 7.33 10.74
N GLY A 39 -9.48 8.51 11.35
CA GLY A 39 -9.88 8.69 12.75
C GLY A 39 -8.78 8.38 13.77
N ILE A 40 -7.52 8.35 13.35
CA ILE A 40 -6.40 8.22 14.29
C ILE A 40 -6.32 9.49 15.14
N PRO A 41 -6.26 9.39 16.48
CA PRO A 41 -6.21 10.54 17.37
C PRO A 41 -5.07 11.52 17.05
N ASP A 42 -5.37 12.82 17.10
CA ASP A 42 -4.42 13.87 16.73
C ASP A 42 -3.12 13.83 17.54
N HIS A 43 -3.15 13.45 18.81
CA HIS A 43 -1.95 13.34 19.64
C HIS A 43 -1.00 12.23 19.15
N LEU A 44 -1.52 11.11 18.65
CA LEU A 44 -0.71 10.03 18.07
C LEU A 44 -0.12 10.45 16.71
N THR A 45 -0.94 11.08 15.87
CA THR A 45 -0.50 11.59 14.57
C THR A 45 0.58 12.67 14.74
N CYS A 46 0.41 13.57 15.71
CA CYS A 46 1.40 14.60 16.04
C CYS A 46 2.72 13.99 16.53
N SER A 47 2.65 13.00 17.41
CA SER A 47 3.82 12.28 17.91
C SER A 47 4.61 11.63 16.78
N GLN A 48 3.92 10.93 15.88
CA GLN A 48 4.55 10.33 14.69
C GLN A 48 5.16 11.39 13.77
N ARG A 49 4.43 12.47 13.51
CA ARG A 49 4.92 13.57 12.69
C ARG A 49 6.21 14.18 13.25
N ASN A 50 6.30 14.36 14.56
CA ASN A 50 7.50 14.89 15.21
C ASN A 50 8.69 13.95 15.06
N ILE A 51 8.49 12.62 15.17
CA ILE A 51 9.54 11.62 14.95
C ILE A 51 10.08 11.72 13.52
N TYR A 52 9.18 11.82 12.53
CA TYR A 52 9.57 11.90 11.11
C TYR A 52 10.14 13.28 10.71
N ALA A 53 9.71 14.37 11.34
CA ALA A 53 10.20 15.72 11.04
C ALA A 53 11.66 15.94 11.41
N SER A 54 12.17 15.19 12.40
CA SER A 54 13.57 15.27 12.87
C SER A 54 14.46 14.15 12.33
N GLN A 55 13.95 13.35 11.38
CA GLN A 55 14.76 12.27 10.82
C GLN A 55 15.80 12.80 9.84
N GLU A 56 17.04 12.49 10.15
CA GLU A 56 18.19 12.75 9.30
C GLU A 56 18.82 11.42 8.89
N ALA A 57 19.38 11.39 7.71
CA ALA A 57 20.10 10.23 7.20
C ALA A 57 21.50 10.63 6.73
N THR A 58 22.43 9.69 6.80
CA THR A 58 23.75 9.82 6.20
C THR A 58 24.12 8.54 5.48
N VAL A 59 24.93 8.63 4.46
CA VAL A 59 25.45 7.49 3.71
C VAL A 59 26.90 7.26 4.12
N ARG A 60 27.17 6.06 4.62
CA ARG A 60 28.53 5.63 4.95
C ARG A 60 29.03 4.66 3.88
N THR A 61 30.08 5.06 3.20
CA THR A 61 30.83 4.19 2.28
C THR A 61 32.12 3.73 2.94
N ARG A 62 32.86 2.80 2.32
CA ARG A 62 34.17 2.34 2.83
C ARG A 62 35.21 3.47 2.98
N HIS A 63 35.05 4.56 2.24
CA HIS A 63 36.06 5.62 2.15
C HIS A 63 35.59 6.98 2.67
N ARG A 64 34.25 7.19 2.80
CA ARG A 64 33.68 8.47 3.24
C ARG A 64 32.35 8.27 3.95
N THR A 65 32.08 9.12 4.94
CA THR A 65 30.75 9.39 5.47
C THR A 65 30.27 10.69 4.86
N MET A 66 29.10 10.71 4.25
CA MET A 66 28.48 11.92 3.70
C MET A 66 27.90 12.77 4.81
N ASP A 67 27.67 14.04 4.52
CA ASP A 67 26.96 14.94 5.43
C ASP A 67 25.54 14.44 5.69
N TRP A 68 25.00 14.77 6.86
CA TRP A 68 23.64 14.45 7.24
C TRP A 68 22.65 15.24 6.38
N PHE A 69 21.60 14.61 5.92
CA PHE A 69 20.52 15.24 5.16
C PHE A 69 19.17 14.82 5.72
N GLN A 70 18.19 15.72 5.64
CA GLN A 70 16.83 15.45 6.09
C GLN A 70 16.09 14.57 5.10
N THR A 71 15.34 13.59 5.63
CA THR A 71 14.47 12.71 4.83
C THR A 71 13.10 13.36 4.72
N GLY A 72 12.74 13.86 3.53
CA GLY A 72 11.47 14.53 3.28
C GLY A 72 10.29 13.61 2.94
N LYS A 73 10.53 12.32 2.74
CA LYS A 73 9.55 11.30 2.38
C LYS A 73 10.04 9.91 2.76
N GLY A 74 9.14 8.95 2.72
CA GLY A 74 9.40 7.55 3.03
C GLY A 74 9.11 7.20 4.49
N VAL A 75 9.01 5.91 4.75
CA VAL A 75 8.93 5.35 6.11
C VAL A 75 10.18 4.51 6.37
N CYS A 76 10.68 4.59 7.61
CA CYS A 76 11.98 4.02 7.98
C CYS A 76 11.96 2.50 7.86
N GLN A 77 12.82 1.92 7.04
CA GLN A 77 12.99 0.47 6.96
C GLN A 77 13.57 -0.05 8.29
N GLY A 78 13.01 -1.16 8.78
CA GLY A 78 13.36 -1.75 10.07
C GLY A 78 12.64 -1.16 11.29
N CYS A 79 11.87 -0.09 11.13
CA CYS A 79 10.99 0.40 12.19
C CYS A 79 9.72 -0.45 12.28
N ILE A 80 9.33 -0.85 13.49
CA ILE A 80 8.15 -1.68 13.73
C ILE A 80 6.83 -1.04 13.23
N LEU A 81 6.75 0.29 13.20
CA LEU A 81 5.57 1.03 12.76
C LEU A 81 5.48 1.20 11.24
N SER A 82 6.59 1.14 10.52
CA SER A 82 6.63 1.41 9.07
C SER A 82 5.73 0.52 8.23
N PRO A 83 5.65 -0.81 8.46
CA PRO A 83 4.71 -1.65 7.74
C PRO A 83 3.25 -1.27 7.97
N TYR A 84 2.90 -0.87 9.19
CA TYR A 84 1.54 -0.43 9.51
C TYR A 84 1.19 0.89 8.83
N LEU A 85 2.08 1.89 8.89
CA LEU A 85 1.90 3.17 8.24
C LEU A 85 1.77 3.01 6.72
N PHE A 86 2.63 2.18 6.12
CA PHE A 86 2.55 1.86 4.70
C PHE A 86 1.23 1.16 4.34
N ASN A 87 0.80 0.17 5.13
CA ASN A 87 -0.45 -0.53 4.89
C ASN A 87 -1.68 0.40 4.95
N LEU A 88 -1.72 1.31 5.94
CA LEU A 88 -2.79 2.31 6.04
C LEU A 88 -2.77 3.27 4.84
N TYR A 89 -1.59 3.73 4.44
CA TYR A 89 -1.39 4.57 3.28
C TYR A 89 -1.86 3.89 1.97
N ALA A 90 -1.41 2.67 1.74
CA ALA A 90 -1.77 1.88 0.57
C ALA A 90 -3.27 1.52 0.55
N GLU A 91 -3.85 1.19 1.72
CA GLU A 91 -5.29 0.90 1.84
C GLU A 91 -6.14 2.11 1.47
N TYR A 92 -5.78 3.30 1.98
CA TYR A 92 -6.47 4.53 1.66
C TYR A 92 -6.42 4.85 0.15
N ILE A 93 -5.23 4.72 -0.46
CA ILE A 93 -5.07 4.95 -1.90
C ILE A 93 -5.99 3.99 -2.68
N MET A 94 -5.97 2.71 -2.33
CA MET A 94 -6.78 1.70 -3.02
C MET A 94 -8.29 1.93 -2.89
N ARG A 95 -8.76 2.39 -1.72
CA ARG A 95 -10.17 2.76 -1.53
C ARG A 95 -10.58 3.95 -2.39
N ASN A 96 -9.70 4.94 -2.52
CA ASN A 96 -9.98 6.17 -3.27
C ASN A 96 -9.79 6.05 -4.78
N THR A 97 -9.26 4.93 -5.29
CA THR A 97 -9.18 4.69 -6.74
C THR A 97 -10.55 4.40 -7.40
N GLY A 98 -11.65 4.45 -6.63
CA GLY A 98 -13.00 4.20 -7.16
C GLY A 98 -13.18 2.76 -7.66
N LEU A 99 -12.43 1.83 -7.09
CA LEU A 99 -12.64 0.40 -7.29
C LEU A 99 -13.94 0.05 -6.58
N ASP A 100 -15.04 0.12 -7.33
CA ASP A 100 -16.35 -0.25 -6.82
C ASP A 100 -16.36 -1.76 -6.57
N GLU A 101 -16.46 -2.16 -5.31
CA GLU A 101 -16.45 -3.57 -4.90
C GLU A 101 -17.54 -4.41 -5.59
N ALA A 102 -18.57 -3.74 -6.12
CA ALA A 102 -19.70 -4.38 -6.76
C ALA A 102 -19.43 -4.90 -8.20
N GLN A 103 -18.47 -4.32 -8.93
CA GLN A 103 -18.33 -4.58 -10.38
C GLN A 103 -17.09 -5.37 -10.78
N ALA A 104 -16.08 -5.43 -9.94
CA ALA A 104 -14.83 -6.13 -10.25
C ALA A 104 -14.40 -6.97 -9.06
N GLY A 105 -13.80 -8.14 -9.31
CA GLY A 105 -13.34 -9.04 -8.27
C GLY A 105 -14.01 -10.40 -8.30
N ILE A 106 -13.67 -11.24 -7.35
CA ILE A 106 -14.12 -12.62 -7.24
C ILE A 106 -15.08 -12.74 -6.07
N LYS A 107 -16.29 -13.23 -6.30
CA LYS A 107 -17.25 -13.47 -5.23
C LYS A 107 -16.97 -14.80 -4.54
N ILE A 108 -16.58 -14.75 -3.26
CA ILE A 108 -16.38 -15.91 -2.41
C ILE A 108 -17.24 -15.73 -1.16
N ALA A 109 -18.13 -16.69 -0.90
CA ALA A 109 -19.00 -16.70 0.28
C ALA A 109 -19.71 -15.35 0.52
N LYS A 110 -20.31 -14.76 -0.51
CA LYS A 110 -21.01 -13.44 -0.51
C LYS A 110 -20.10 -12.21 -0.32
N ARG A 111 -18.77 -12.38 -0.26
CA ARG A 111 -17.81 -11.27 -0.23
C ARG A 111 -17.13 -11.15 -1.58
N ASN A 112 -16.95 -9.92 -2.03
CA ASN A 112 -16.20 -9.62 -3.25
C ASN A 112 -14.74 -9.36 -2.86
N ILE A 113 -13.81 -10.14 -3.41
CA ILE A 113 -12.38 -10.00 -3.15
C ILE A 113 -11.72 -9.55 -4.44
N MET A 114 -11.17 -8.35 -4.46
CA MET A 114 -10.52 -7.75 -5.62
C MET A 114 -9.00 -7.76 -5.53
N ASN A 115 -8.48 -7.62 -4.32
CA ASN A 115 -7.05 -7.55 -4.10
C ASN A 115 -6.63 -8.32 -2.85
N LEU A 116 -5.40 -8.75 -2.86
CA LEU A 116 -4.67 -9.23 -1.70
C LEU A 116 -3.42 -8.38 -1.59
N LYS A 117 -3.10 -7.94 -0.38
CA LYS A 117 -1.91 -7.14 -0.10
C LYS A 117 -1.02 -7.89 0.87
N TYR A 118 0.25 -7.89 0.59
CA TYR A 118 1.27 -8.38 1.50
C TYR A 118 2.44 -7.40 1.47
N VAL A 119 2.52 -6.56 2.52
CA VAL A 119 3.52 -5.49 2.65
C VAL A 119 3.53 -4.58 1.41
N ASP A 120 4.51 -4.70 0.52
CA ASP A 120 4.71 -3.95 -0.72
C ASP A 120 4.19 -4.65 -1.98
N GLU A 121 3.76 -5.90 -1.85
CA GLU A 121 3.15 -6.64 -2.95
C GLU A 121 1.62 -6.51 -2.94
N THR A 122 1.05 -6.18 -4.08
CA THR A 122 -0.40 -6.15 -4.29
C THR A 122 -0.78 -7.12 -5.39
N THR A 123 -1.71 -8.01 -5.12
CA THR A 123 -2.26 -8.91 -6.13
C THR A 123 -3.68 -8.51 -6.46
N LEU A 124 -3.92 -8.10 -7.71
CA LEU A 124 -5.26 -7.88 -8.24
C LEU A 124 -5.85 -9.18 -8.80
N MET A 125 -7.16 -9.35 -8.63
CA MET A 125 -7.86 -10.55 -9.07
C MET A 125 -9.14 -10.19 -9.78
N ALA A 126 -9.44 -10.92 -10.87
CA ALA A 126 -10.69 -10.77 -11.61
C ALA A 126 -11.12 -12.08 -12.28
N GLU A 127 -12.40 -12.17 -12.60
CA GLU A 127 -12.99 -13.31 -13.32
C GLU A 127 -12.73 -13.26 -14.85
N SER A 128 -12.25 -12.11 -15.38
CA SER A 128 -11.90 -11.95 -16.79
C SER A 128 -10.69 -11.04 -16.99
N LYS A 129 -10.02 -11.22 -18.12
CA LYS A 129 -8.84 -10.42 -18.52
C LYS A 129 -9.18 -8.93 -18.66
N ASP A 130 -10.37 -8.62 -19.20
CA ASP A 130 -10.76 -7.22 -19.42
C ASP A 130 -11.10 -6.51 -18.11
N LYS A 131 -11.75 -7.20 -17.17
CA LYS A 131 -11.95 -6.69 -15.81
C LYS A 131 -10.62 -6.45 -15.11
N LEU A 132 -9.64 -7.36 -15.24
CA LEU A 132 -8.32 -7.21 -14.64
C LEU A 132 -7.56 -6.00 -15.22
N LYS A 133 -7.63 -5.80 -16.55
CA LYS A 133 -7.07 -4.61 -17.19
C LYS A 133 -7.70 -3.32 -16.69
N SER A 134 -9.04 -3.30 -16.57
CA SER A 134 -9.76 -2.14 -16.04
C SER A 134 -9.34 -1.81 -14.59
N LEU A 135 -9.17 -2.83 -13.74
CA LEU A 135 -8.65 -2.65 -12.38
C LEU A 135 -7.22 -2.07 -12.38
N LEU A 136 -6.34 -2.62 -13.22
CA LEU A 136 -4.95 -2.17 -13.31
C LEU A 136 -4.84 -0.71 -13.76
N MET A 137 -5.68 -0.27 -14.70
CA MET A 137 -5.70 1.12 -15.16
C MET A 137 -6.20 2.11 -14.11
N LYS A 138 -7.00 1.66 -13.15
CA LYS A 138 -7.46 2.50 -12.02
C LYS A 138 -6.43 2.62 -10.90
N VAL A 139 -5.55 1.65 -10.76
CA VAL A 139 -4.49 1.63 -9.72
C VAL A 139 -3.22 2.35 -10.18
N LYS A 140 -3.04 2.53 -11.47
CA LYS A 140 -1.89 3.22 -12.07
C LYS A 140 -2.01 4.74 -11.99
#